data_469ff71c9b6f80ac93e524e76d962b28
#
_entry.id   469ff71c9b6f80ac93e524e76d962b28
#
_cell.length_a   1.000
_cell.length_b   1.000
_cell.length_c   1.000
_cell.angle_alpha   90.00
_cell.angle_beta   90.00
_cell.angle_gamma   90.00
#
_symmetry.space_group_name_H-M   'P 1'
#
loop_
_entity.id
_entity.type
_entity.pdbx_description
1 polymer ?
#
loop_
_entity_poly.entity_id
_entity_poly.type
_entity_poly.pdbx_seq_one_letter_code
_entity_poly.pdbx_strand_id
1 'polypeptide(L)'
;MAELINRPQYLNQLIQNKDVDLVKIVTGIRRSGKSSLLDLFHQYLLQNGIPDSNIIHMNMESLRYRDLTNYLSFYDYISKKIVGDGKTYLIFDELQAVEHWEKAIESFRLDFDVDIYITGSNAYLLSTEFSTLLSGRYVEIRMLPLSFKEFLDFYEFAPNITVDEKFQRYLQFGGMRSEERRVGKECRSRW
;
A
#
# COMPACT_ATOMS: atom_id res chain seq x y z
N MET A 1 18.22 5.14 0.24
CA MET A 1 16.82 4.68 0.24
C MET A 1 16.47 4.32 1.67
N ALA A 2 15.28 4.68 2.15
CA ALA A 2 14.87 4.26 3.49
C ALA A 2 14.65 2.75 3.47
N GLU A 3 15.17 2.06 4.46
CA GLU A 3 14.99 0.63 4.62
C GLU A 3 13.50 0.31 4.72
N LEU A 4 13.02 -0.53 3.80
CA LEU A 4 11.61 -0.94 3.78
C LEU A 4 11.41 -1.95 4.89
N ILE A 5 10.60 -1.59 5.86
CA ILE A 5 10.37 -2.43 7.01
C ILE A 5 9.35 -3.51 6.68
N ASN A 6 9.77 -4.75 6.79
CA ASN A 6 8.94 -5.90 6.48
C ASN A 6 7.91 -6.13 7.59
N ARG A 7 6.62 -6.16 7.20
CA ARG A 7 5.49 -6.59 8.02
C ARG A 7 4.92 -7.88 7.41
N PRO A 8 5.55 -9.03 7.69
CA PRO A 8 5.33 -10.27 6.96
C PRO A 8 3.87 -10.72 6.98
N GLN A 9 3.13 -10.42 8.04
CA GLN A 9 1.71 -10.75 8.14
C GLN A 9 0.86 -10.13 7.02
N TYR A 10 1.13 -8.87 6.62
CA TYR A 10 0.39 -8.20 5.55
C TYR A 10 0.93 -8.56 4.17
N LEU A 11 2.24 -8.66 4.03
CA LEU A 11 2.86 -9.10 2.77
C LEU A 11 2.40 -10.51 2.40
N ASN A 12 2.36 -11.44 3.36
CA ASN A 12 1.86 -12.79 3.13
C ASN A 12 0.39 -12.81 2.69
N GLN A 13 -0.46 -11.91 3.20
CA GLN A 13 -1.85 -11.80 2.75
C GLN A 13 -1.93 -11.35 1.28
N LEU A 14 -1.09 -10.40 0.84
CA LEU A 14 -1.01 -10.02 -0.58
C LEU A 14 -0.55 -11.20 -1.44
N ILE A 15 0.49 -11.91 -0.99
CA ILE A 15 1.04 -13.08 -1.70
C ILE A 15 0.02 -14.21 -1.81
N GLN A 16 -0.72 -14.52 -0.74
CA GLN A 16 -1.74 -15.58 -0.72
C GLN A 16 -2.91 -15.29 -1.67
N ASN A 17 -3.21 -14.01 -1.87
CA ASN A 17 -4.28 -13.57 -2.78
C ASN A 17 -3.75 -13.22 -4.18
N LYS A 18 -2.46 -13.43 -4.47
CA LYS A 18 -1.88 -13.21 -5.78
C LYS A 18 -2.53 -14.16 -6.80
N ASP A 19 -2.83 -13.62 -7.98
CA ASP A 19 -3.47 -14.31 -9.10
C ASP A 19 -4.90 -14.82 -8.83
N VAL A 20 -5.50 -14.45 -7.70
CA VAL A 20 -6.92 -14.66 -7.43
C VAL A 20 -7.72 -13.53 -8.08
N ASP A 21 -8.82 -13.87 -8.79
CA ASP A 21 -9.70 -12.90 -9.46
C ASP A 21 -10.52 -12.07 -8.44
N LEU A 22 -9.80 -11.34 -7.59
CA LEU A 22 -10.32 -10.38 -6.61
C LEU A 22 -9.45 -9.14 -6.64
N VAL A 23 -10.03 -7.98 -6.44
CA VAL A 23 -9.27 -6.73 -6.19
C VAL A 23 -8.73 -6.74 -4.76
N LYS A 24 -7.42 -6.57 -4.58
CA LYS A 24 -6.78 -6.51 -3.27
C LYS A 24 -6.74 -5.08 -2.78
N ILE A 25 -7.45 -4.80 -1.70
CA ILE A 25 -7.59 -3.46 -1.15
C ILE A 25 -6.87 -3.38 0.19
N VAL A 26 -5.82 -2.58 0.23
CA VAL A 26 -5.10 -2.31 1.48
C VAL A 26 -5.65 -1.03 2.10
N THR A 27 -6.39 -1.19 3.19
CA THR A 27 -6.94 -0.08 3.96
C THR A 27 -6.14 0.17 5.23
N GLY A 28 -6.32 1.31 5.82
CA GLY A 28 -5.67 1.67 7.09
C GLY A 28 -5.47 3.16 7.22
N ILE A 29 -5.23 3.61 8.44
CA ILE A 29 -5.02 5.02 8.73
C ILE A 29 -3.81 5.57 7.96
N ARG A 30 -3.80 6.87 7.73
CA ARG A 30 -2.65 7.55 7.12
C ARG A 30 -1.39 7.23 7.93
N ARG A 31 -0.27 6.99 7.25
CA ARG A 31 1.04 6.64 7.83
C ARG A 31 1.15 5.23 8.45
N SER A 32 0.18 4.35 8.26
CA SER A 32 0.28 2.94 8.71
C SER A 32 1.27 2.10 7.90
N GLY A 33 1.81 2.62 6.79
CA GLY A 33 2.80 1.93 5.96
C GLY A 33 2.24 1.23 4.73
N LYS A 34 1.03 1.60 4.26
CA LYS A 34 0.38 1.02 3.07
C LYS A 34 1.26 1.09 1.82
N SER A 35 1.76 2.28 1.48
CA SER A 35 2.66 2.49 0.33
C SER A 35 3.91 1.61 0.41
N SER A 36 4.52 1.50 1.59
CA SER A 36 5.70 0.65 1.80
C SER A 36 5.38 -0.84 1.66
N LEU A 37 4.16 -1.26 2.01
CA LEU A 37 3.72 -2.63 1.78
C LEU A 37 3.60 -2.92 0.28
N LEU A 38 3.06 -1.98 -0.51
CA LEU A 38 3.01 -2.11 -1.97
C LEU A 38 4.41 -2.11 -2.60
N ASP A 39 5.34 -1.29 -2.09
CA ASP A 39 6.75 -1.32 -2.54
C ASP A 39 7.41 -2.67 -2.27
N LEU A 40 7.18 -3.27 -1.09
CA LEU A 40 7.66 -4.61 -0.76
C LEU A 40 7.04 -5.68 -1.65
N PHE A 41 5.76 -5.57 -1.94
CA PHE A 41 5.07 -6.49 -2.83
C PHE A 41 5.58 -6.37 -4.27
N HIS A 42 5.83 -5.16 -4.76
CA HIS A 42 6.47 -4.95 -6.07
C HIS A 42 7.85 -5.64 -6.12
N GLN A 43 8.69 -5.44 -5.11
CA GLN A 43 9.99 -6.13 -5.03
C GLN A 43 9.83 -7.65 -5.01
N TYR A 44 8.84 -8.16 -4.28
CA TYR A 44 8.52 -9.59 -4.27
C TYR A 44 8.17 -10.11 -5.67
N LEU A 45 7.35 -9.39 -6.45
CA LEU A 45 7.01 -9.78 -7.83
C LEU A 45 8.27 -9.88 -8.70
N LEU A 46 9.14 -8.87 -8.67
CA LEU A 46 10.40 -8.87 -9.41
C LEU A 46 11.31 -10.05 -9.03
N GLN A 47 11.45 -10.32 -7.73
CA GLN A 47 12.26 -11.44 -7.21
C GLN A 47 11.69 -12.81 -7.59
N ASN A 48 10.39 -12.90 -7.88
CA ASN A 48 9.73 -14.13 -8.33
C ASN A 48 9.59 -14.20 -9.87
N GLY A 49 10.37 -13.41 -10.61
CA GLY A 49 10.52 -13.52 -12.05
C GLY A 49 9.44 -12.82 -12.87
N ILE A 50 8.59 -11.99 -12.26
CA ILE A 50 7.65 -11.15 -13.03
C ILE A 50 8.45 -10.01 -13.67
N PRO A 51 8.38 -9.84 -15.00
CA PRO A 51 9.07 -8.75 -15.69
C PRO A 51 8.55 -7.38 -15.22
N ASP A 52 9.43 -6.40 -15.08
CA ASP A 52 9.06 -5.03 -14.70
C ASP A 52 8.05 -4.40 -15.68
N SER A 53 8.10 -4.78 -16.96
CA SER A 53 7.12 -4.40 -17.99
C SER A 53 5.69 -4.83 -17.67
N ASN A 54 5.52 -5.88 -16.87
CA ASN A 54 4.23 -6.42 -16.46
C ASN A 54 3.78 -5.91 -15.08
N ILE A 55 4.50 -4.92 -14.51
CA ILE A 55 4.14 -4.31 -13.24
C ILE A 55 3.91 -2.81 -13.46
N ILE A 56 2.69 -2.36 -13.27
CA ILE A 56 2.34 -0.93 -13.33
C ILE A 56 2.12 -0.45 -11.90
N HIS A 57 3.13 0.21 -11.33
CA HIS A 57 3.09 0.73 -9.96
C HIS A 57 3.03 2.26 -9.97
N MET A 58 1.93 2.83 -9.47
CA MET A 58 1.67 4.27 -9.50
C MET A 58 1.16 4.78 -8.15
N ASN A 59 1.73 5.90 -7.69
CA ASN A 59 1.19 6.66 -6.56
C ASN A 59 0.42 7.86 -7.10
N MET A 60 -0.89 7.89 -6.88
CA MET A 60 -1.79 8.90 -7.45
C MET A 60 -1.69 10.27 -6.74
N GLU A 61 -1.03 10.38 -5.56
CA GLU A 61 -0.68 11.69 -4.98
C GLU A 61 0.49 12.38 -5.72
N SER A 62 1.18 11.68 -6.61
CA SER A 62 2.30 12.27 -7.36
C SER A 62 1.82 13.25 -8.43
N LEU A 63 2.42 14.45 -8.47
CA LEU A 63 2.16 15.45 -9.52
C LEU A 63 2.43 14.95 -10.94
N ARG A 64 3.16 13.84 -11.09
CA ARG A 64 3.37 13.16 -12.38
C ARG A 64 2.05 12.70 -13.02
N TYR A 65 1.05 12.40 -12.19
CA TYR A 65 -0.24 11.86 -12.60
C TYR A 65 -1.41 12.85 -12.40
N ARG A 66 -1.10 14.13 -12.19
CA ARG A 66 -2.08 15.19 -11.92
C ARG A 66 -3.20 15.33 -12.96
N ASP A 67 -2.94 14.89 -14.20
CA ASP A 67 -3.90 15.00 -15.29
C ASP A 67 -4.86 13.79 -15.35
N LEU A 68 -4.61 12.75 -14.53
CA LEU A 68 -5.45 11.57 -14.41
C LEU A 68 -6.52 11.76 -13.32
N THR A 69 -7.39 12.74 -13.50
CA THR A 69 -8.37 13.15 -12.48
C THR A 69 -9.67 12.35 -12.51
N ASN A 70 -9.99 11.71 -13.63
CA ASN A 70 -11.21 10.94 -13.81
C ASN A 70 -10.94 9.54 -14.38
N TYR A 71 -11.93 8.66 -14.26
CA TYR A 71 -11.79 7.25 -14.65
C TYR A 71 -11.49 7.04 -16.15
N LEU A 72 -11.95 7.92 -17.06
CA LEU A 72 -11.69 7.78 -18.50
C LEU A 72 -10.22 8.06 -18.83
N SER A 73 -9.69 9.21 -18.38
CA SER A 73 -8.28 9.57 -18.59
C SER A 73 -7.35 8.55 -17.94
N PHE A 74 -7.74 8.04 -16.76
CA PHE A 74 -7.00 7.01 -16.05
C PHE A 74 -7.03 5.68 -16.82
N TYR A 75 -8.20 5.22 -17.28
CA TYR A 75 -8.34 4.01 -18.07
C TYR A 75 -7.52 4.07 -19.36
N ASP A 76 -7.65 5.15 -20.14
CA ASP A 76 -6.91 5.34 -21.39
C ASP A 76 -5.38 5.33 -21.19
N TYR A 77 -4.91 5.92 -20.10
CA TYR A 77 -3.50 5.96 -19.78
C TYR A 77 -2.94 4.58 -19.41
N ILE A 78 -3.64 3.84 -18.57
CA ILE A 78 -3.21 2.50 -18.12
C ILE A 78 -3.32 1.48 -19.25
N SER A 79 -4.41 1.48 -20.03
CA SER A 79 -4.62 0.55 -21.14
C SER A 79 -3.49 0.60 -22.18
N LYS A 80 -2.92 1.78 -22.43
CA LYS A 80 -1.76 1.94 -23.31
C LYS A 80 -0.45 1.38 -22.73
N LYS A 81 -0.41 1.14 -21.43
CA LYS A 81 0.79 0.59 -20.74
C LYS A 81 0.72 -0.91 -20.54
N ILE A 82 -0.48 -1.50 -20.61
CA ILE A 82 -0.64 -2.94 -20.50
C ILE A 82 -0.05 -3.59 -21.74
N VAL A 83 1.02 -4.35 -21.56
CA VAL A 83 1.68 -5.11 -22.60
C VAL A 83 0.96 -6.44 -22.73
N GLY A 84 0.52 -6.81 -23.93
CA GLY A 84 -0.33 -7.98 -24.18
C GLY A 84 0.33 -9.35 -23.93
N ASP A 85 1.50 -9.41 -23.34
CA ASP A 85 2.27 -10.63 -23.07
C ASP A 85 2.15 -11.04 -21.59
N GLY A 86 1.11 -11.80 -21.26
CA GLY A 86 0.87 -12.36 -19.92
C GLY A 86 0.14 -11.42 -18.98
N LYS A 87 0.00 -11.88 -17.74
CA LYS A 87 -0.71 -11.15 -16.70
C LYS A 87 0.01 -9.88 -16.28
N THR A 88 -0.72 -8.76 -16.17
CA THR A 88 -0.20 -7.48 -15.70
C THR A 88 -0.64 -7.22 -14.27
N TYR A 89 0.30 -6.80 -13.41
CA TYR A 89 0.06 -6.45 -12.02
C TYR A 89 -0.13 -4.93 -11.91
N LEU A 90 -1.35 -4.52 -11.57
CA LEU A 90 -1.71 -3.11 -11.39
C LEU A 90 -1.67 -2.75 -9.91
N ILE A 91 -0.75 -1.87 -9.53
CA ILE A 91 -0.52 -1.45 -8.14
C ILE A 91 -0.75 0.06 -8.06
N PHE A 92 -1.85 0.47 -7.42
CA PHE A 92 -2.25 1.86 -7.31
C PHE A 92 -2.29 2.31 -5.86
N ASP A 93 -1.43 3.27 -5.50
CA ASP A 93 -1.39 3.87 -4.17
C ASP A 93 -2.23 5.15 -4.15
N GLU A 94 -3.07 5.31 -3.11
CA GLU A 94 -3.99 6.43 -2.88
C GLU A 94 -4.94 6.70 -4.08
N LEU A 95 -5.55 5.62 -4.60
CA LEU A 95 -6.37 5.65 -5.83
C LEU A 95 -7.62 6.53 -5.71
N GLN A 96 -8.08 6.88 -4.50
CA GLN A 96 -9.20 7.81 -4.29
C GLN A 96 -8.95 9.22 -4.86
N ALA A 97 -7.75 9.53 -5.31
CA ALA A 97 -7.46 10.78 -6.01
C ALA A 97 -8.09 10.86 -7.41
N VAL A 98 -8.54 9.73 -7.96
CA VAL A 98 -9.19 9.64 -9.28
C VAL A 98 -10.70 9.57 -9.09
N GLU A 99 -11.46 10.46 -9.71
CA GLU A 99 -12.93 10.43 -9.66
C GLU A 99 -13.49 9.20 -10.38
N HIS A 100 -14.43 8.50 -9.74
CA HIS A 100 -15.07 7.28 -10.26
C HIS A 100 -14.09 6.18 -10.67
N TRP A 101 -12.94 6.08 -9.97
CA TRP A 101 -11.88 5.11 -10.24
C TRP A 101 -12.39 3.65 -10.25
N GLU A 102 -13.43 3.34 -9.49
CA GLU A 102 -14.07 2.03 -9.42
C GLU A 102 -14.56 1.52 -10.78
N LYS A 103 -15.03 2.43 -11.66
CA LYS A 103 -15.45 2.08 -13.03
C LYS A 103 -14.26 1.67 -13.89
N ALA A 104 -13.10 2.34 -13.72
CA ALA A 104 -11.88 1.96 -14.42
C ALA A 104 -11.37 0.60 -13.94
N ILE A 105 -11.40 0.34 -12.64
CA ILE A 105 -10.98 -0.95 -12.07
C ILE A 105 -11.83 -2.11 -12.60
N GLU A 106 -13.15 -1.94 -12.66
CA GLU A 106 -14.03 -2.96 -13.23
C GLU A 106 -13.76 -3.16 -14.72
N SER A 107 -13.54 -2.08 -15.49
CA SER A 107 -13.19 -2.17 -16.91
C SER A 107 -11.85 -2.89 -17.12
N PHE A 108 -10.83 -2.62 -16.31
CA PHE A 108 -9.56 -3.34 -16.42
C PHE A 108 -9.72 -4.84 -16.21
N ARG A 109 -10.57 -5.26 -15.26
CA ARG A 109 -10.85 -6.68 -15.01
C ARG A 109 -11.59 -7.36 -16.14
N LEU A 110 -12.44 -6.63 -16.88
CA LEU A 110 -13.19 -7.14 -18.02
C LEU A 110 -12.33 -7.24 -19.28
N ASP A 111 -11.48 -6.26 -19.51
CA ASP A 111 -10.78 -6.07 -20.78
C ASP A 111 -9.39 -6.70 -20.84
N PHE A 112 -8.76 -6.98 -19.67
CA PHE A 112 -7.38 -7.42 -19.60
C PHE A 112 -7.16 -8.55 -18.59
N ASP A 113 -6.11 -9.36 -18.80
CA ASP A 113 -5.62 -10.30 -17.78
C ASP A 113 -4.75 -9.53 -16.77
N VAL A 114 -5.41 -9.04 -15.72
CA VAL A 114 -4.78 -8.20 -14.71
C VAL A 114 -4.98 -8.73 -13.30
N ASP A 115 -4.03 -8.40 -12.43
CA ASP A 115 -4.13 -8.61 -11.00
C ASP A 115 -3.98 -7.26 -10.28
N ILE A 116 -5.00 -6.83 -9.51
CA ILE A 116 -5.17 -5.44 -9.08
C ILE A 116 -5.00 -5.29 -7.58
N TYR A 117 -4.13 -4.35 -7.20
CA TYR A 117 -3.81 -3.98 -5.82
C TYR A 117 -3.98 -2.47 -5.65
N ILE A 118 -4.79 -2.06 -4.67
CA ILE A 118 -5.05 -0.65 -4.41
C ILE A 118 -4.91 -0.32 -2.94
N THR A 119 -4.45 0.91 -2.66
CA THR A 119 -4.54 1.48 -1.33
C THR A 119 -5.39 2.73 -1.32
N GLY A 120 -5.86 3.07 -0.15
CA GLY A 120 -6.52 4.34 0.13
C GLY A 120 -6.87 4.51 1.59
N SER A 121 -7.33 5.70 1.95
CA SER A 121 -7.80 5.96 3.29
C SER A 121 -9.17 5.30 3.52
N ASN A 122 -9.37 4.75 4.72
CA ASN A 122 -10.52 3.90 5.12
C ASN A 122 -11.90 4.51 4.80
N ALA A 123 -12.01 5.85 4.86
CA ALA A 123 -13.30 6.53 4.71
C ALA A 123 -13.85 6.51 3.26
N TYR A 124 -12.98 6.44 2.25
CA TYR A 124 -13.36 6.49 0.84
C TYR A 124 -13.49 5.10 0.19
N LEU A 125 -12.66 4.15 0.60
CA LEU A 125 -12.64 2.80 0.00
C LEU A 125 -13.72 1.87 0.54
N LEU A 126 -14.35 2.22 1.66
CA LEU A 126 -15.41 1.43 2.31
C LEU A 126 -16.78 2.10 2.20
N SER A 127 -16.95 3.10 1.33
CA SER A 127 -18.28 3.65 1.06
C SER A 127 -19.19 2.55 0.51
N THR A 128 -20.46 2.61 0.84
CA THR A 128 -21.49 1.67 0.37
C THR A 128 -21.56 1.57 -1.15
N GLU A 129 -21.17 2.63 -1.87
CA GLU A 129 -21.09 2.67 -3.33
C GLU A 129 -20.00 1.73 -3.86
N PHE A 130 -18.84 1.68 -3.21
CA PHE A 130 -17.72 0.82 -3.60
C PHE A 130 -18.04 -0.67 -3.43
N SER A 131 -18.60 -1.06 -2.29
CA SER A 131 -18.97 -2.46 -2.04
C SER A 131 -20.04 -2.97 -2.99
N THR A 132 -20.91 -2.07 -3.48
CA THR A 132 -21.95 -2.38 -4.45
C THR A 132 -21.41 -2.51 -5.88
N LEU A 133 -20.46 -1.64 -6.27
CA LEU A 133 -19.88 -1.64 -7.62
C LEU A 133 -18.97 -2.85 -7.87
N LEU A 134 -18.12 -3.22 -6.93
CA LEU A 134 -17.30 -4.44 -7.06
C LEU A 134 -18.06 -5.74 -6.73
N SER A 135 -19.34 -5.65 -6.38
CA SER A 135 -20.21 -6.83 -6.17
C SER A 135 -19.59 -7.92 -5.30
N GLY A 136 -18.81 -7.55 -4.26
CA GLY A 136 -18.11 -8.48 -3.38
C GLY A 136 -16.84 -9.11 -3.99
N ARG A 137 -16.39 -8.68 -5.16
CA ARG A 137 -15.18 -9.21 -5.82
C ARG A 137 -13.89 -8.51 -5.36
N TYR A 138 -13.73 -8.35 -4.07
CA TYR A 138 -12.52 -7.80 -3.47
C TYR A 138 -12.16 -8.50 -2.17
N VAL A 139 -10.92 -8.40 -1.76
CA VAL A 139 -10.43 -8.76 -0.44
C VAL A 139 -9.83 -7.53 0.23
N GLU A 140 -10.26 -7.26 1.45
CA GLU A 140 -9.73 -6.17 2.26
C GLU A 140 -8.60 -6.66 3.16
N ILE A 141 -7.46 -5.98 3.09
CA ILE A 141 -6.33 -6.16 3.99
C ILE A 141 -6.22 -4.90 4.86
N ARG A 142 -6.74 -4.99 6.07
CA ARG A 142 -6.79 -3.86 6.99
C ARG A 142 -5.48 -3.72 7.75
N MET A 143 -4.73 -2.68 7.40
CA MET A 143 -3.43 -2.40 7.99
C MET A 143 -3.56 -1.53 9.23
N LEU A 144 -3.16 -2.06 10.38
CA LEU A 144 -3.14 -1.35 11.65
C LEU A 144 -1.82 -0.58 11.84
N PRO A 145 -1.77 0.41 12.74
CA PRO A 145 -0.51 0.96 13.23
C PRO A 145 0.41 -0.14 13.75
N LEU A 146 1.68 0.18 13.95
CA LEU A 146 2.62 -0.77 14.55
C LEU A 146 2.14 -1.22 15.93
N SER A 147 2.15 -2.52 16.16
CA SER A 147 2.03 -3.07 17.50
C SER A 147 3.30 -2.74 18.32
N PHE A 148 3.22 -2.84 19.66
CA PHE A 148 4.40 -2.61 20.50
C PHE A 148 5.55 -3.58 20.16
N LYS A 149 5.24 -4.83 19.82
CA LYS A 149 6.26 -5.79 19.38
C LYS A 149 6.95 -5.32 18.09
N GLU A 150 6.18 -4.96 17.08
CA GLU A 150 6.73 -4.39 15.83
C GLU A 150 7.51 -3.12 16.12
N PHE A 151 7.05 -2.25 17.01
CA PHE A 151 7.77 -1.06 17.43
C PHE A 151 9.13 -1.41 18.05
N LEU A 152 9.24 -2.46 18.86
CA LEU A 152 10.51 -2.92 19.40
C LEU A 152 11.48 -3.46 18.34
N ASP A 153 10.94 -4.18 17.35
CA ASP A 153 11.72 -4.73 16.23
C ASP A 153 12.23 -3.64 15.28
N PHE A 154 11.52 -2.51 15.25
CA PHE A 154 11.81 -1.40 14.36
C PHE A 154 12.80 -0.38 14.89
N TYR A 155 12.95 -0.31 16.20
CA TYR A 155 13.77 0.69 16.86
C TYR A 155 15.09 0.13 17.35
N GLU A 156 16.17 0.75 16.94
CA GLU A 156 17.45 0.60 17.63
C GLU A 156 17.42 1.42 18.92
N PHE A 157 17.17 0.76 20.02
CA PHE A 157 17.26 1.37 21.34
C PHE A 157 18.67 1.30 21.89
N ALA A 158 19.09 2.32 22.63
CA ALA A 158 20.33 2.25 23.40
C ALA A 158 20.27 1.04 24.37
N PRO A 159 21.42 0.35 24.60
CA PRO A 159 21.43 -0.94 25.34
C PRO A 159 20.87 -0.89 26.77
N ASN A 160 20.84 0.30 27.38
CA ASN A 160 20.43 0.53 28.77
C ASN A 160 18.98 0.95 28.93
N ILE A 161 18.20 1.04 27.85
CA ILE A 161 16.77 1.43 27.92
C ILE A 161 15.92 0.21 28.28
N THR A 162 15.18 0.33 29.37
CA THR A 162 14.27 -0.72 29.86
C THR A 162 13.06 -0.91 28.96
N VAL A 163 12.39 -2.08 29.07
CA VAL A 163 11.15 -2.36 28.32
C VAL A 163 10.05 -1.36 28.68
N ASP A 164 9.96 -0.96 29.95
CA ASP A 164 8.97 0.02 30.42
C ASP A 164 9.21 1.40 29.81
N GLU A 165 10.45 1.86 29.70
CA GLU A 165 10.78 3.11 29.02
C GLU A 165 10.46 3.05 27.51
N LYS A 166 10.71 1.91 26.86
CA LYS A 166 10.33 1.68 25.47
C LYS A 166 8.80 1.72 25.31
N PHE A 167 8.07 1.12 26.24
CA PHE A 167 6.62 1.14 26.24
C PHE A 167 6.06 2.54 26.47
N GLN A 168 6.61 3.34 27.37
CA GLN A 168 6.25 4.74 27.58
C GLN A 168 6.45 5.57 26.29
N ARG A 169 7.56 5.35 25.58
CA ARG A 169 7.79 5.98 24.28
C ARG A 169 6.76 5.57 23.25
N TYR A 170 6.40 4.27 23.18
CA TYR A 170 5.35 3.79 22.31
C TYR A 170 4.00 4.45 22.59
N LEU A 171 3.63 4.60 23.87
CA LEU A 171 2.40 5.29 24.27
C LEU A 171 2.44 6.80 23.92
N GLN A 172 3.57 7.44 24.07
CA GLN A 172 3.75 8.86 23.79
C GLN A 172 3.73 9.19 22.31
N PHE A 173 4.37 8.38 21.48
CA PHE A 173 4.57 8.67 20.05
C PHE A 173 3.66 7.83 19.14
N GLY A 174 2.99 6.84 19.68
CA GLY A 174 2.09 5.94 18.97
C GLY A 174 2.78 4.96 18.02
N GLY A 175 2.00 4.09 17.41
CA GLY A 175 2.45 3.13 16.40
C GLY A 175 2.50 3.68 14.97
N MET A 176 2.68 4.99 14.79
CA MET A 176 2.74 5.63 13.47
C MET A 176 4.17 5.70 12.94
N ARG A 177 4.44 5.05 11.84
CA ARG A 177 5.77 4.95 11.23
C ARG A 177 6.50 6.29 10.99
N SER A 178 5.80 7.40 10.79
CA SER A 178 6.43 8.70 10.46
C SER A 178 6.82 9.56 11.65
N GLU A 179 6.16 9.37 12.78
CA GLU A 179 6.49 10.09 14.02
C GLU A 179 7.83 9.59 14.57
N GLU A 180 8.15 8.36 14.32
CA GLU A 180 9.35 7.64 14.72
C GLU A 180 10.66 8.27 14.23
N ARG A 181 10.68 8.78 12.98
CA ARG A 181 11.87 9.45 12.45
C ARG A 181 12.23 10.75 13.19
N ARG A 182 11.24 11.43 13.79
CA ARG A 182 11.49 12.64 14.59
C ARG A 182 12.14 12.30 15.91
N VAL A 183 11.70 11.23 16.57
CA VAL A 183 12.26 10.78 17.87
C VAL A 183 13.73 10.37 17.74
N GLY A 184 14.10 9.62 16.71
CA GLY A 184 15.48 9.22 16.48
C GLY A 184 16.42 10.39 16.16
N LYS A 185 15.91 11.49 15.58
CA LYS A 185 16.69 12.71 15.32
C LYS A 185 16.87 13.56 16.59
N GLU A 186 15.87 13.66 17.43
CA GLU A 186 15.96 14.41 18.70
C GLU A 186 16.91 13.74 19.70
N CYS A 187 17.00 12.42 19.72
CA CYS A 187 17.98 11.70 20.53
C CYS A 187 19.43 11.90 20.06
N ARG A 188 19.66 12.18 18.76
CA ARG A 188 21.02 12.46 18.25
C ARG A 188 21.46 13.91 18.40
N SER A 189 20.55 14.84 18.66
CA SER A 189 20.86 16.27 18.78
C SER A 189 21.08 16.76 20.22
N ARG A 190 21.07 15.88 21.22
CA ARG A 190 21.26 16.21 22.63
C ARG A 190 22.50 15.57 23.28
N TRP A 191 23.51 15.22 22.45
CA TRP A 191 24.85 14.86 22.97
C TRP A 191 25.92 15.64 22.22
#